data_0e9cebb0cd02a06657aeee2bc946d479
#
_entry.id   0e9cebb0cd02a06657aeee2bc946d479
#
_cell.length_a   1.000
_cell.length_b   1.000
_cell.length_c   1.000
_cell.angle_alpha   90.00
_cell.angle_beta   90.00
_cell.angle_gamma   90.00
#
_symmetry.space_group_name_H-M   'P 1'
#
loop_
_entity.id
_entity.type
_entity.pdbx_description
1 polymer ?
#
loop_
_entity_poly.entity_id
_entity_poly.type
_entity_poly.pdbx_seq_one_letter_code
_entity_poly.pdbx_strand_id
1 'polypeptide(L)'
;MEYVEQQFEKAIRTLVIGQGDIRSRLLMVCEDFYSLQDRNFSDFSAEIKEDWEWIYRQLHRWEPEYKEDGSVRNGSVEVTLKKIKNKTGSNIAKRIYDLRYKIKKFNKPNKF
;
A
#
# COMPACT_ATOMS: atom_id res chain seq x y z
N MET A 1 -7.85 -10.00 -11.01
CA MET A 1 -7.82 -8.53 -11.03
C MET A 1 -8.83 -7.89 -10.10
N GLU A 2 -10.01 -8.48 -9.95
CA GLU A 2 -11.01 -8.01 -8.98
C GLU A 2 -10.50 -8.10 -7.54
N TYR A 3 -9.71 -9.10 -7.22
CA TYR A 3 -9.15 -9.24 -5.89
C TYR A 3 -8.28 -8.03 -5.51
N VAL A 4 -7.43 -7.58 -6.43
CA VAL A 4 -6.58 -6.40 -6.22
C VAL A 4 -7.47 -5.16 -6.01
N GLU A 5 -8.49 -5.00 -6.85
CA GLU A 5 -9.44 -3.88 -6.71
C GLU A 5 -10.10 -3.89 -5.33
N GLN A 6 -10.55 -5.04 -4.86
CA GLN A 6 -11.17 -5.18 -3.55
C GLN A 6 -10.22 -4.77 -2.42
N GLN A 7 -8.95 -5.16 -2.51
CA GLN A 7 -7.98 -4.79 -1.49
C GLN A 7 -7.73 -3.27 -1.49
N PHE A 8 -7.70 -2.65 -2.65
CA PHE A 8 -7.55 -1.19 -2.74
C PHE A 8 -8.80 -0.46 -2.23
N GLU A 9 -10.00 -0.98 -2.45
CA GLU A 9 -11.21 -0.39 -1.87
C GLU A 9 -11.18 -0.45 -0.34
N LYS A 10 -10.72 -1.57 0.23
CA LYS A 10 -10.53 -1.67 1.68
C LYS A 10 -9.49 -0.67 2.18
N ALA A 11 -8.40 -0.53 1.45
CA ALA A 11 -7.34 0.41 1.83
C ALA A 11 -7.85 1.85 1.86
N ILE A 12 -8.62 2.27 0.86
CA ILE A 12 -9.21 3.61 0.82
C ILE A 12 -10.15 3.80 2.00
N ARG A 13 -10.98 2.82 2.29
CA ARG A 13 -11.87 2.88 3.44
C ARG A 13 -11.08 3.07 4.74
N THR A 14 -10.01 2.33 4.92
CA THR A 14 -9.13 2.44 6.07
C THR A 14 -8.51 3.84 6.18
N LEU A 15 -8.08 4.40 5.07
CA LEU A 15 -7.51 5.76 5.04
C LEU A 15 -8.54 6.82 5.41
N VAL A 16 -9.80 6.62 5.04
CA VAL A 16 -10.86 7.60 5.28
C VAL A 16 -11.40 7.53 6.71
N ILE A 17 -11.68 6.31 7.20
CA ILE A 17 -12.36 6.14 8.49
C ILE A 17 -11.44 5.68 9.62
N GLY A 18 -10.19 5.34 9.31
CA GLY A 18 -9.23 4.92 10.33
C GLY A 18 -8.91 6.04 11.31
N GLN A 19 -8.46 5.66 12.50
CA GLN A 19 -8.09 6.60 13.55
C GLN A 19 -6.60 6.87 13.55
N GLY A 20 -6.22 8.01 14.16
CA GLY A 20 -4.84 8.41 14.24
C GLY A 20 -4.39 9.24 13.04
N ASP A 21 -3.10 9.56 13.01
CA ASP A 21 -2.54 10.32 11.89
C ASP A 21 -2.40 9.44 10.63
N ILE A 22 -1.94 10.05 9.55
CA ILE A 22 -1.83 9.33 8.27
C ILE A 22 -0.87 8.12 8.38
N ARG A 23 0.17 8.22 9.21
CA ARG A 23 1.12 7.12 9.37
C ARG A 23 0.48 5.92 10.05
N SER A 24 -0.34 6.18 11.08
CA SER A 24 -1.10 5.12 11.76
C SER A 24 -2.09 4.45 10.81
N ARG A 25 -2.77 5.24 9.99
CA ARG A 25 -3.73 4.71 9.02
C ARG A 25 -3.05 3.91 7.91
N LEU A 26 -1.87 4.34 7.47
CA LEU A 26 -1.08 3.58 6.50
C LEU A 26 -0.62 2.24 7.06
N LEU A 27 -0.30 2.18 8.35
CA LEU A 27 0.04 0.90 8.97
C LEU A 27 -1.13 -0.08 8.88
N MET A 28 -2.34 0.40 9.10
CA MET A 28 -3.56 -0.42 8.97
C MET A 28 -3.79 -0.84 7.51
N VAL A 29 -3.53 0.06 6.56
CA VAL A 29 -3.62 -0.26 5.12
C VAL A 29 -2.69 -1.41 4.74
N CYS A 30 -1.53 -1.50 5.38
CA CYS A 30 -0.59 -2.56 5.08
C CYS A 30 -1.15 -3.96 5.42
N GLU A 31 -2.09 -4.04 6.34
CA GLU A 31 -2.81 -5.30 6.58
C GLU A 31 -3.67 -5.67 5.36
N ASP A 32 -4.31 -4.70 4.75
CA ASP A 32 -5.09 -4.93 3.53
C ASP A 32 -4.22 -5.36 2.36
N PHE A 33 -2.98 -4.88 2.33
CA PHE A 33 -2.02 -5.17 1.25
C PHE A 33 -1.17 -6.42 1.52
N TYR A 34 -1.27 -7.01 2.69
CA TYR A 34 -0.43 -8.13 3.08
C TYR A 34 -0.46 -9.29 2.10
N SER A 35 -1.63 -9.57 1.54
CA SER A 35 -1.81 -10.68 0.60
C SER A 35 -1.42 -10.33 -0.84
N LEU A 36 -1.15 -9.06 -1.14
CA LEU A 36 -0.81 -8.65 -2.50
C LEU A 36 0.67 -8.90 -2.79
N GLN A 37 0.94 -9.54 -3.91
CA GLN A 37 2.27 -9.85 -4.39
C GLN A 37 2.38 -9.42 -5.85
N ASP A 38 3.60 -9.36 -6.36
CA ASP A 38 3.85 -8.94 -7.75
C ASP A 38 3.03 -9.75 -8.75
N ARG A 39 2.84 -11.03 -8.50
CA ARG A 39 2.04 -11.90 -9.38
C ARG A 39 0.60 -11.44 -9.53
N ASN A 40 0.03 -10.77 -8.51
CA ASN A 40 -1.33 -10.26 -8.57
C ASN A 40 -1.46 -9.11 -9.56
N PHE A 41 -0.34 -8.49 -9.93
CA PHE A 41 -0.30 -7.37 -10.86
C PHE A 41 0.18 -7.76 -12.27
N SER A 42 0.45 -9.04 -12.51
CA SER A 42 1.08 -9.49 -13.77
C SER A 42 0.29 -9.13 -15.01
N ASP A 43 -1.04 -9.09 -14.92
CA ASP A 43 -1.91 -8.80 -16.07
C ASP A 43 -2.29 -7.32 -16.18
N PHE A 44 -1.84 -6.49 -15.25
CA PHE A 44 -2.09 -5.05 -15.33
C PHE A 44 -1.12 -4.34 -16.25
N SER A 45 -1.44 -3.12 -16.62
CA SER A 45 -0.57 -2.27 -17.43
C SER A 45 0.76 -1.98 -16.73
N ALA A 46 1.77 -1.61 -17.51
CA ALA A 46 3.06 -1.21 -16.95
C ALA A 46 2.93 -0.04 -15.97
N GLU A 47 2.05 0.92 -16.26
CA GLU A 47 1.81 2.07 -15.39
C GLU A 47 1.32 1.64 -14.01
N ILE A 48 0.36 0.72 -13.96
CA ILE A 48 -0.17 0.20 -12.70
C ILE A 48 0.91 -0.55 -11.92
N LYS A 49 1.70 -1.39 -12.61
CA LYS A 49 2.80 -2.11 -11.98
C LYS A 49 3.84 -1.17 -11.37
N GLU A 50 4.20 -0.12 -12.08
CA GLU A 50 5.16 0.88 -11.60
C GLU A 50 4.64 1.61 -10.37
N ASP A 51 3.37 2.00 -10.38
CA ASP A 51 2.75 2.66 -9.24
C ASP A 51 2.75 1.75 -8.01
N TRP A 52 2.41 0.46 -8.19
CA TRP A 52 2.44 -0.51 -7.10
C TRP A 52 3.85 -0.69 -6.55
N GLU A 53 4.84 -0.84 -7.42
CA GLU A 53 6.23 -0.99 -7.00
C GLU A 53 6.72 0.23 -6.21
N TRP A 54 6.32 1.44 -6.64
CA TRP A 54 6.67 2.65 -5.93
C TRP A 54 6.08 2.65 -4.53
N ILE A 55 4.78 2.35 -4.41
CA ILE A 55 4.09 2.28 -3.11
C ILE A 55 4.78 1.27 -2.19
N TYR A 56 5.04 0.08 -2.72
CA TYR A 56 5.68 -1.00 -1.96
C TYR A 56 7.05 -0.56 -1.45
N ARG A 57 7.88 0.02 -2.31
CA ARG A 57 9.20 0.50 -1.92
C ARG A 57 9.13 1.59 -0.87
N GLN A 58 8.19 2.51 -1.00
CA GLN A 58 8.06 3.58 -0.01
C GLN A 58 7.66 3.03 1.37
N LEU A 59 6.77 2.05 1.41
CA LEU A 59 6.33 1.44 2.66
C LEU A 59 7.39 0.54 3.29
N HIS A 60 8.35 0.04 2.51
CA HIS A 60 9.41 -0.84 2.96
C HIS A 60 10.80 -0.18 2.91
N ARG A 61 10.83 1.12 2.99
CA ARG A 61 12.06 1.89 2.77
C ARG A 61 13.16 1.59 3.79
N TRP A 62 12.80 1.33 5.04
CA TRP A 62 13.74 0.99 6.10
C TRP A 62 13.65 -0.49 6.42
N GLU A 63 14.79 -1.06 6.78
CA GLU A 63 14.88 -2.47 7.13
C GLU A 63 14.19 -2.75 8.47
N PRO A 64 13.75 -4.00 8.68
CA PRO A 64 13.19 -4.40 9.97
C PRO A 64 14.19 -4.21 11.10
N GLU A 65 13.69 -4.01 12.31
CA GLU A 65 14.48 -4.03 13.53
C GLU A 65 14.40 -5.41 14.15
N TYR A 66 15.56 -5.89 14.65
CA TYR A 66 15.67 -7.23 15.21
C TYR A 66 15.98 -7.16 16.71
N LYS A 67 15.54 -8.19 17.43
CA LYS A 67 15.91 -8.42 18.82
C LYS A 67 17.28 -9.10 18.89
N GLU A 68 17.85 -9.16 20.09
CA GLU A 68 19.16 -9.83 20.29
C GLU A 68 19.16 -11.28 19.83
N ASP A 69 18.02 -11.98 19.96
CA ASP A 69 17.88 -13.37 19.55
C ASP A 69 17.68 -13.55 18.04
N GLY A 70 17.69 -12.47 17.25
CA GLY A 70 17.52 -12.50 15.81
C GLY A 70 16.07 -12.45 15.34
N SER A 71 15.09 -12.49 16.24
CA SER A 71 13.68 -12.36 15.86
C SER A 71 13.34 -10.89 15.55
N VAL A 72 12.30 -10.68 14.74
CA VAL A 72 11.87 -9.35 14.33
C VAL A 72 11.19 -8.64 15.50
N ARG A 73 11.67 -7.44 15.85
CA ARG A 73 11.03 -6.57 16.83
C ARG A 73 9.94 -5.73 16.15
N ASN A 74 10.33 -5.05 15.08
CA ASN A 74 9.42 -4.25 14.24
C ASN A 74 9.69 -4.59 12.78
N GLY A 75 8.65 -4.83 12.01
CA GLY A 75 8.78 -5.09 10.59
C GLY A 75 9.17 -3.84 9.81
N SER A 76 9.56 -4.04 8.56
CA SER A 76 10.02 -2.96 7.68
C SER A 76 8.99 -1.82 7.57
N VAL A 77 7.70 -2.14 7.40
CA VAL A 77 6.65 -1.13 7.31
C VAL A 77 6.55 -0.34 8.62
N GLU A 78 6.56 -1.03 9.75
CA GLU A 78 6.48 -0.38 11.06
C GLU A 78 7.64 0.60 11.27
N VAL A 79 8.86 0.17 10.95
CA VAL A 79 10.04 1.03 11.05
C VAL A 79 9.91 2.23 10.13
N THR A 80 9.52 1.98 8.88
CA THR A 80 9.38 3.04 7.88
C THR A 80 8.38 4.09 8.34
N LEU A 81 7.20 3.67 8.79
CA LEU A 81 6.14 4.60 9.17
C LEU A 81 6.48 5.41 10.42
N LYS A 82 7.36 4.89 11.29
CA LYS A 82 7.86 5.67 12.42
C LYS A 82 8.84 6.75 11.99
N LYS A 83 9.58 6.53 10.90
CA LYS A 83 10.64 7.44 10.45
C LYS A 83 10.18 8.51 9.48
N ILE A 84 9.14 8.27 8.71
CA ILE A 84 8.66 9.27 7.74
C ILE A 84 7.83 10.35 8.42
N LYS A 85 7.74 11.50 7.77
CA LYS A 85 6.88 12.60 8.22
C LYS A 85 5.47 12.39 7.69
N ASN A 86 4.51 13.07 8.30
CA ASN A 86 3.11 13.03 7.84
C ASN A 86 2.96 13.46 6.38
N LYS A 87 3.75 14.44 5.93
CA LYS A 87 3.72 14.86 4.53
C LYS A 87 4.07 13.71 3.58
N THR A 88 5.11 12.95 3.90
CA THR A 88 5.51 11.78 3.12
C THR A 88 4.40 10.73 3.15
N GLY A 89 3.82 10.50 4.32
CA GLY A 89 2.69 9.57 4.47
C GLY A 89 1.50 10.00 3.62
N SER A 90 1.18 11.28 3.59
CA SER A 90 0.08 11.80 2.77
C SER A 90 0.35 11.61 1.28
N ASN A 91 1.61 11.76 0.84
CA ASN A 91 1.98 11.51 -0.55
C ASN A 91 1.80 10.04 -0.93
N ILE A 92 2.15 9.13 -0.03
CA ILE A 92 1.93 7.70 -0.24
C ILE A 92 0.43 7.40 -0.33
N ALA A 93 -0.36 7.94 0.59
CA ALA A 93 -1.81 7.74 0.61
C ALA A 93 -2.46 8.26 -0.67
N LYS A 94 -2.00 9.40 -1.16
CA LYS A 94 -2.49 9.96 -2.43
C LYS A 94 -2.19 9.02 -3.59
N ARG A 95 -0.99 8.46 -3.62
CA ARG A 95 -0.62 7.52 -4.69
C ARG A 95 -1.48 6.26 -4.65
N ILE A 96 -1.78 5.77 -3.44
CA ILE A 96 -2.70 4.63 -3.25
C ILE A 96 -4.09 4.97 -3.78
N TYR A 97 -4.59 6.16 -3.45
CA TYR A 97 -5.89 6.62 -3.93
C TYR A 97 -5.94 6.69 -5.47
N ASP A 98 -4.92 7.30 -6.06
CA ASP A 98 -4.83 7.43 -7.52
C ASP A 98 -4.72 6.07 -8.20
N LEU A 99 -3.94 5.16 -7.62
CA LEU A 99 -3.79 3.82 -8.17
C LEU A 99 -5.10 3.03 -8.08
N ARG A 100 -5.86 3.19 -7.00
CA ARG A 100 -7.18 2.56 -6.90
C ARG A 100 -8.06 2.93 -8.10
N TYR A 101 -8.06 4.19 -8.48
CA TYR A 101 -8.83 4.66 -9.64
C TYR A 101 -8.35 3.99 -10.93
N LYS A 102 -7.04 3.92 -11.13
CA LYS A 102 -6.44 3.29 -12.32
C LYS A 102 -6.81 1.80 -12.41
N ILE A 103 -6.75 1.09 -11.29
CA ILE A 103 -7.10 -0.32 -11.21
C ILE A 103 -8.56 -0.52 -11.56
N LYS A 104 -9.43 0.28 -10.97
CA LYS A 104 -10.87 0.20 -11.20
C LYS A 104 -11.20 0.44 -12.66
N LYS A 105 -10.57 1.43 -13.26
CA LYS A 105 -10.75 1.74 -14.67
C LYS A 105 -10.25 0.62 -15.58
N PHE A 106 -9.12 0.03 -15.24
CA PHE A 106 -8.55 -1.08 -15.99
C PHE A 106 -9.46 -2.32 -15.98
N ASN A 107 -10.06 -2.60 -14.83
CA ASN A 107 -10.93 -3.76 -14.66
C ASN A 107 -12.32 -3.57 -15.26
N LYS A 108 -12.70 -2.33 -15.53
CA LYS A 108 -14.03 -2.04 -16.05
C LYS A 108 -14.17 -2.57 -17.46
N PRO A 109 -15.24 -3.34 -17.76
CA PRO A 109 -15.46 -3.80 -19.12
C PRO A 109 -15.56 -2.64 -20.09
N ASN A 110 -14.95 -2.79 -21.28
CA ASN A 110 -15.01 -1.79 -22.32
C ASN A 110 -16.40 -1.84 -22.94
N LYS A 111 -17.20 -0.84 -22.67
CA LYS A 111 -18.55 -0.70 -23.23
C LYS A 111 -18.51 0.32 -24.34
N PHE A 112 -18.90 -0.06 -25.33
CA PHE A 112 -19.00 0.81 -26.33
C PHE A 112 -19.71 0.89 -26.94
#